data_a502ce653d8cdb098f9408569f23d9d0
#
_entry.id   a502ce653d8cdb098f9408569f23d9d0
#
_cell.length_a   1.000
_cell.length_b   1.000
_cell.length_c   1.000
_cell.angle_alpha   90.00
_cell.angle_beta   90.00
_cell.angle_gamma   90.00
#
_symmetry.space_group_name_H-M   'P 1'
#
loop_
_entity.id
_entity.type
_entity.pdbx_description
1 polymer ?
#
loop_
_entity_poly.entity_id
_entity_poly.type
_entity_poly.pdbx_seq_one_letter_code
_entity_poly.pdbx_strand_id
1 'polypeptide(L)'
;MLKEMKQKPFIMIGAASSGSGKTTFTLGLLRLLRNRGMKVQPFKCGPDYIDTKHHAMAAGEESVNLDTYMASAAHVRELYARYGTASDVCVTEGVMGLFDGYDGMKGSSAEIAELIGIPVV
;
A
#
# COMPACT_ATOMS: atom_id res chain seq x y z
N MET A 1 10.55 -3.33 14.42
CA MET A 1 10.32 -3.58 12.99
C MET A 1 9.97 -2.31 12.22
N LEU A 2 8.93 -1.56 12.61
CA LEU A 2 8.60 -0.31 11.91
C LEU A 2 9.72 0.72 11.94
N LYS A 3 10.50 0.76 13.02
CA LYS A 3 11.64 1.67 13.13
C LYS A 3 12.71 1.38 12.06
N GLU A 4 12.93 0.12 11.75
CA GLU A 4 13.86 -0.30 10.70
C GLU A 4 13.30 0.02 9.31
N MET A 5 11.98 -0.07 9.14
CA MET A 5 11.31 0.26 7.91
C MET A 5 11.44 1.72 7.52
N LYS A 6 11.57 2.63 8.50
CA LYS A 6 11.70 4.07 8.23
C LYS A 6 12.96 4.44 7.43
N GLN A 7 13.92 3.54 7.34
CA GLN A 7 15.13 3.75 6.55
C GLN A 7 14.97 3.35 5.09
N LYS A 8 13.84 2.73 4.73
CA LYS A 8 13.56 2.28 3.36
C LYS A 8 12.59 3.25 2.68
N PRO A 9 12.72 3.42 1.35
CA PRO A 9 11.72 4.18 0.61
C PRO A 9 10.35 3.50 0.69
N PHE A 10 9.33 4.25 1.12
CA PHE A 10 7.95 3.76 1.16
C PHE A 10 7.00 4.92 0.94
N ILE A 11 6.02 4.70 0.09
CA ILE A 11 5.03 5.72 -0.26
C ILE A 11 3.65 5.10 -0.38
N MET A 12 2.61 5.93 -0.24
CA MET A 12 1.25 5.57 -0.57
C MET A 12 0.79 6.41 -1.77
N ILE A 13 0.15 5.76 -2.72
CA ILE A 13 -0.47 6.43 -3.87
C ILE A 13 -1.94 6.69 -3.49
N GLY A 14 -2.27 7.94 -3.28
CA GLY A 14 -3.61 8.37 -2.95
C GLY A 14 -4.24 9.14 -4.09
N ALA A 15 -5.55 9.40 -3.97
CA ALA A 15 -6.29 10.20 -4.94
C ALA A 15 -7.42 10.94 -4.24
N ALA A 16 -7.93 12.00 -4.87
CA ALA A 16 -9.06 12.76 -4.33
C ALA A 16 -10.35 11.94 -4.39
N SER A 17 -10.47 11.06 -5.40
CA SER A 17 -11.64 10.22 -5.60
C SER A 17 -11.25 8.95 -6.34
N SER A 18 -12.13 7.95 -6.35
CA SER A 18 -11.91 6.74 -7.15
C SER A 18 -11.97 7.08 -8.64
N GLY A 19 -11.33 6.27 -9.48
CA GLY A 19 -11.33 6.46 -10.92
C GLY A 19 -10.37 7.50 -11.44
N SER A 20 -9.42 8.00 -10.62
CA SER A 20 -8.46 9.04 -11.04
C SER A 20 -7.15 8.48 -11.61
N GLY A 21 -7.12 7.23 -12.05
CA GLY A 21 -5.93 6.63 -12.65
C GLY A 21 -4.91 6.11 -11.63
N LYS A 22 -5.30 6.01 -10.38
CA LYS A 22 -4.44 5.57 -9.27
C LYS A 22 -3.86 4.18 -9.51
N THR A 23 -4.68 3.23 -9.93
CA THR A 23 -4.23 1.86 -10.21
C THR A 23 -3.24 1.81 -11.37
N THR A 24 -3.54 2.51 -12.45
CA THR A 24 -2.64 2.57 -13.61
C THR A 24 -1.28 3.14 -13.24
N PHE A 25 -1.28 4.23 -12.49
CA PHE A 25 -0.04 4.85 -12.01
C PHE A 25 0.75 3.88 -11.12
N THR A 26 0.06 3.22 -10.19
CA THR A 26 0.69 2.27 -9.26
C THR A 26 1.34 1.12 -10.01
N LEU A 27 0.62 0.52 -10.96
CA LEU A 27 1.15 -0.59 -11.75
C LEU A 27 2.38 -0.18 -12.55
N GLY A 28 2.36 1.01 -13.15
CA GLY A 28 3.50 1.54 -13.88
C GLY A 28 4.71 1.74 -12.98
N LEU A 29 4.50 2.29 -11.79
CA LEU A 29 5.57 2.51 -10.82
C LEU A 29 6.16 1.18 -10.33
N LEU A 30 5.33 0.21 -10.00
CA LEU A 30 5.78 -1.11 -9.56
C LEU A 30 6.66 -1.77 -10.63
N ARG A 31 6.22 -1.73 -11.88
CA ARG A 31 6.96 -2.33 -12.99
C ARG A 31 8.29 -1.61 -13.23
N LEU A 32 8.28 -0.29 -13.16
CA LEU A 32 9.48 0.51 -13.34
C LEU A 32 10.54 0.17 -12.28
N LEU A 33 10.12 0.11 -11.02
CA LEU A 33 11.04 -0.21 -9.92
C LEU A 33 11.58 -1.63 -10.05
N ARG A 34 10.73 -2.57 -10.41
CA ARG A 34 11.16 -3.96 -10.65
C ARG A 34 12.16 -4.04 -11.79
N ASN A 35 11.93 -3.31 -12.89
CA ASN A 35 12.83 -3.30 -14.03
C ASN A 35 14.18 -2.70 -13.70
N ARG A 36 14.25 -1.87 -12.65
CA ARG A 36 15.52 -1.33 -12.16
C ARG A 36 16.26 -2.27 -11.19
N GLY A 37 15.75 -3.49 -11.02
CA GLY A 37 16.36 -4.51 -10.17
C GLY A 37 16.01 -4.41 -8.69
N MET A 38 15.03 -3.59 -8.32
CA MET A 38 14.62 -3.44 -6.94
C MET A 38 13.59 -4.49 -6.57
N LYS A 39 13.67 -4.99 -5.34
CA LYS A 39 12.63 -5.85 -4.78
C LYS A 39 11.54 -4.95 -4.21
N VAL A 40 10.38 -4.94 -4.87
CA VAL A 40 9.27 -4.06 -4.54
C VAL A 40 8.19 -4.86 -3.83
N GLN A 41 7.76 -4.38 -2.66
CA GLN A 41 6.63 -4.97 -1.96
C GLN A 41 5.39 -4.12 -2.19
N PRO A 42 4.39 -4.61 -2.91
CA PRO A 42 3.13 -3.89 -3.09
C PRO A 42 2.18 -4.17 -1.93
N PHE A 43 1.43 -3.13 -1.55
CA PHE A 43 0.35 -3.21 -0.58
C PHE A 43 -0.88 -2.53 -1.15
N LYS A 44 -2.06 -2.93 -0.69
CA LYS A 44 -3.32 -2.32 -1.06
C LYS A 44 -4.13 -2.04 0.20
N CYS A 45 -4.64 -0.83 0.35
CA CYS A 45 -5.55 -0.52 1.44
C CYS A 45 -6.90 -1.18 1.18
N GLY A 46 -7.49 -1.74 2.23
CA GLY A 46 -8.80 -2.35 2.16
C GLY A 46 -8.81 -3.77 1.61
N PRO A 47 -9.99 -4.40 1.58
CA PRO A 47 -10.15 -5.79 1.14
C PRO A 47 -10.36 -5.89 -0.37
N ASP A 48 -9.38 -5.50 -1.16
CA ASP A 48 -9.43 -5.54 -2.62
C ASP A 48 -8.53 -6.67 -3.13
N TYR A 49 -9.12 -7.66 -3.78
CA TYR A 49 -8.41 -8.85 -4.27
C TYR A 49 -8.15 -8.80 -5.78
N ILE A 50 -8.71 -7.84 -6.49
CA ILE A 50 -8.50 -7.69 -7.93
C ILE A 50 -7.20 -6.92 -8.20
N ASP A 51 -7.07 -5.75 -7.60
CA ASP A 51 -5.87 -4.91 -7.76
C ASP A 51 -4.63 -5.61 -7.21
N THR A 52 -4.75 -6.43 -6.17
CA THR A 52 -3.61 -7.16 -5.61
C THR A 52 -3.03 -8.16 -6.60
N LYS A 53 -3.86 -8.77 -7.45
CA LYS A 53 -3.37 -9.65 -8.51
C LYS A 53 -2.58 -8.87 -9.56
N HIS A 54 -3.06 -7.70 -9.95
CA HIS A 54 -2.36 -6.83 -10.89
C HIS A 54 -1.04 -6.32 -10.31
N HIS A 55 -1.04 -5.94 -9.04
CA HIS A 55 0.17 -5.53 -8.32
C HIS A 55 1.21 -6.65 -8.32
N ALA A 56 0.78 -7.88 -8.04
CA ALA A 56 1.68 -9.03 -7.99
C ALA A 56 2.34 -9.28 -9.35
N MET A 57 1.58 -9.16 -10.42
CA MET A 57 2.12 -9.31 -11.78
C MET A 57 3.13 -8.22 -12.12
N ALA A 58 2.85 -6.98 -11.75
CA ALA A 58 3.73 -5.86 -12.05
C ALA A 58 5.01 -5.89 -11.22
N ALA A 59 4.89 -6.18 -9.93
CA ALA A 59 6.01 -6.15 -8.98
C ALA A 59 6.81 -7.45 -8.93
N GLY A 60 6.21 -8.58 -9.31
CA GLY A 60 6.82 -9.88 -9.16
C GLY A 60 6.80 -10.42 -7.73
N GLU A 61 6.04 -9.79 -6.85
CA GLU A 61 5.86 -10.16 -5.45
C GLU A 61 4.37 -10.11 -5.11
N GLU A 62 3.94 -10.94 -4.16
CA GLU A 62 2.55 -10.92 -3.71
C GLU A 62 2.19 -9.56 -3.10
N SER A 63 1.01 -9.05 -3.44
CA SER A 63 0.48 -7.84 -2.83
C SER A 63 -0.30 -8.20 -1.57
N VAL A 64 -0.15 -7.38 -0.53
CA VAL A 64 -0.75 -7.61 0.77
C VAL A 64 -1.81 -6.55 1.05
N ASN A 65 -2.99 -6.98 1.51
CA ASN A 65 -4.06 -6.07 1.89
C ASN A 65 -3.84 -5.51 3.28
N LEU A 66 -3.96 -4.19 3.43
CA LEU A 66 -3.92 -3.49 4.70
C LEU A 66 -5.34 -3.03 5.02
N ASP A 67 -6.06 -3.78 5.82
CA ASP A 67 -7.48 -3.59 6.06
C ASP A 67 -7.78 -3.54 7.55
N THR A 68 -8.19 -2.36 8.06
CA THR A 68 -8.54 -2.18 9.47
C THR A 68 -9.97 -2.63 9.78
N TYR A 69 -10.79 -2.92 8.76
CA TYR A 69 -12.13 -3.45 8.96
C TYR A 69 -12.10 -4.92 9.41
N MET A 70 -11.28 -5.73 8.73
CA MET A 70 -11.17 -7.17 9.00
C MET A 70 -10.04 -7.50 9.99
N ALA A 71 -9.13 -6.56 10.24
CA ALA A 71 -7.97 -6.77 11.09
C ALA A 71 -7.77 -5.58 12.03
N SER A 72 -7.06 -5.81 13.13
CA SER A 72 -6.74 -4.73 14.07
C SER A 72 -5.64 -3.82 13.51
N ALA A 73 -5.54 -2.60 14.07
CA ALA A 73 -4.45 -1.68 13.74
C ALA A 73 -3.07 -2.31 14.00
N ALA A 74 -2.93 -3.04 15.10
CA ALA A 74 -1.68 -3.71 15.43
C ALA A 74 -1.32 -4.77 14.37
N HIS A 75 -2.31 -5.51 13.88
CA HIS A 75 -2.10 -6.52 12.85
C HIS A 75 -1.70 -5.88 11.52
N VAL A 76 -2.30 -4.76 11.16
CA VAL A 76 -1.92 -4.02 9.94
C VAL A 76 -0.47 -3.56 10.00
N ARG A 77 -0.04 -3.00 11.14
CA ARG A 77 1.37 -2.60 11.34
C ARG A 77 2.31 -3.78 11.24
N GLU A 78 1.93 -4.91 11.83
CA GLU A 78 2.72 -6.14 11.79
C GLU A 78 2.89 -6.65 10.37
N LEU A 79 1.80 -6.71 9.60
CA LEU A 79 1.84 -7.13 8.20
C LEU A 79 2.75 -6.22 7.37
N TYR A 80 2.61 -4.92 7.54
CA TYR A 80 3.42 -3.96 6.80
C TYR A 80 4.91 -4.13 7.11
N ALA A 81 5.27 -4.23 8.39
CA ALA A 81 6.66 -4.42 8.79
C ALA A 81 7.20 -5.77 8.32
N ARG A 82 6.40 -6.83 8.47
CA ARG A 82 6.81 -8.19 8.14
C ARG A 82 7.14 -8.35 6.65
N TYR A 83 6.26 -7.88 5.78
CA TYR A 83 6.45 -8.01 4.34
C TYR A 83 7.39 -6.95 3.78
N GLY A 84 7.34 -5.75 4.33
CA GLY A 84 8.18 -4.65 3.85
C GLY A 84 9.64 -4.77 4.20
N THR A 85 9.97 -5.38 5.34
CA THR A 85 11.36 -5.51 5.81
C THR A 85 12.24 -6.27 4.82
N ALA A 86 11.66 -7.25 4.11
CA ALA A 86 12.41 -8.07 3.16
C ALA A 86 12.56 -7.41 1.78
N SER A 87 12.00 -6.22 1.57
CA SER A 87 12.03 -5.55 0.27
C SER A 87 12.93 -4.33 0.26
N ASP A 88 13.22 -3.82 -0.94
CA ASP A 88 14.01 -2.59 -1.12
C ASP A 88 13.13 -1.34 -1.04
N VAL A 89 11.87 -1.45 -1.49
CA VAL A 89 10.92 -0.35 -1.51
C VAL A 89 9.51 -0.89 -1.31
N CYS A 90 8.65 -0.11 -0.64
CA CYS A 90 7.26 -0.45 -0.43
C CYS A 90 6.37 0.56 -1.14
N VAL A 91 5.41 0.07 -1.92
CA VAL A 91 4.44 0.92 -2.62
C VAL A 91 3.04 0.46 -2.20
N THR A 92 2.29 1.36 -1.58
CA THR A 92 0.93 1.09 -1.12
C THR A 92 -0.06 1.88 -1.97
N GLU A 93 -1.01 1.19 -2.59
CA GLU A 93 -2.09 1.86 -3.29
C GLU A 93 -3.25 2.08 -2.34
N GLY A 94 -3.73 3.32 -2.25
CA GLY A 94 -4.92 3.66 -1.48
C GLY A 94 -6.19 3.12 -2.13
N VAL A 95 -7.28 3.08 -1.36
CA VAL A 95 -8.59 2.66 -1.80
C VAL A 95 -9.50 3.88 -1.92
N MET A 96 -10.33 3.94 -2.96
CA MET A 96 -11.28 5.05 -3.18
C MET A 96 -10.56 6.41 -3.09
N GLY A 97 -11.24 7.48 -2.64
CA GLY A 97 -10.60 8.73 -2.30
C GLY A 97 -9.79 8.60 -1.02
N LEU A 98 -8.81 9.47 -0.83
CA LEU A 98 -7.87 9.39 0.30
C LEU A 98 -8.56 9.35 1.67
N PHE A 99 -9.64 10.11 1.83
CA PHE A 99 -10.36 10.21 3.10
C PHE A 99 -11.61 9.34 3.17
N ASP A 100 -11.90 8.57 2.12
CA ASP A 100 -13.09 7.71 2.08
C ASP A 100 -12.83 6.40 2.81
N GLY A 101 -13.71 6.04 3.73
CA GLY A 101 -13.64 4.80 4.48
C GLY A 101 -15.00 4.16 4.61
N TYR A 102 -15.08 3.05 5.36
CA TYR A 102 -16.34 2.35 5.57
C TYR A 102 -17.23 3.03 6.63
N ASP A 103 -16.68 3.91 7.44
CA ASP A 103 -17.38 4.67 8.47
C ASP A 103 -16.68 6.02 8.62
N GLY A 104 -17.07 7.00 7.80
CA GLY A 104 -16.38 8.27 7.72
C GLY A 104 -14.95 8.06 7.25
N MET A 105 -13.97 8.54 8.02
CA MET A 105 -12.56 8.34 7.72
C MET A 105 -12.01 7.00 8.20
N LYS A 106 -12.79 6.25 8.98
CA LYS A 106 -12.33 4.97 9.50
C LYS A 106 -12.21 3.94 8.38
N GLY A 107 -11.06 3.30 8.28
CA GLY A 107 -10.74 2.39 7.18
C GLY A 107 -10.26 3.10 5.93
N SER A 108 -10.13 4.43 5.94
CA SER A 108 -9.67 5.20 4.80
C SER A 108 -8.16 5.00 4.56
N SER A 109 -7.71 5.34 3.35
CA SER A 109 -6.28 5.33 3.03
C SER A 109 -5.51 6.31 3.89
N ALA A 110 -6.10 7.46 4.25
CA ALA A 110 -5.48 8.43 5.14
C ALA A 110 -5.25 7.84 6.52
N GLU A 111 -6.21 7.10 7.06
CA GLU A 111 -6.06 6.41 8.34
C GLU A 111 -4.91 5.40 8.29
N ILE A 112 -4.84 4.60 7.24
CA ILE A 112 -3.76 3.62 7.06
C ILE A 112 -2.40 4.32 6.96
N ALA A 113 -2.31 5.40 6.19
CA ALA A 113 -1.06 6.15 6.05
C ALA A 113 -0.58 6.72 7.38
N GLU A 114 -1.51 7.26 8.19
CA GLU A 114 -1.19 7.77 9.52
C GLU A 114 -0.77 6.65 10.46
N LEU A 115 -1.48 5.53 10.43
CA LEU A 115 -1.23 4.36 11.26
C LEU A 115 0.18 3.80 11.04
N ILE A 116 0.63 3.75 9.80
CA ILE A 116 1.94 3.22 9.43
C ILE A 116 3.01 4.32 9.45
N GLY A 117 2.63 5.56 9.28
CA GLY A 117 3.55 6.70 9.25
C GLY A 117 4.25 6.88 7.91
N ILE A 118 3.53 6.73 6.80
CA ILE A 118 4.11 6.85 5.46
C ILE A 118 3.56 8.08 4.73
N PRO A 119 4.37 8.68 3.84
CA PRO A 119 3.91 9.81 3.03
C PRO A 119 2.94 9.37 1.95
N VAL A 120 2.05 10.28 1.57
CA VAL A 120 1.07 10.09 0.48
C VAL A 120 1.45 10.97 -0.70
N VAL A 121 1.40 10.38 -1.86
CA VAL A 121 1.67 11.08 -3.12
C VAL A 121 0.40 11.26 -3.92
#